data_c8bba1065bfeffc6eac949370ab8cbd4
#
_entry.id   c8bba1065bfeffc6eac949370ab8cbd4
#
_cell.length_a   1.000
_cell.length_b   1.000
_cell.length_c   1.000
_cell.angle_alpha   90.00
_cell.angle_beta   90.00
_cell.angle_gamma   90.00
#
_symmetry.space_group_name_H-M   'P 1'
#
loop_
_entity.id
_entity.type
_entity.pdbx_description
1 polymer ?
#
loop_
_entity_poly.entity_id
_entity_poly.type
_entity_poly.pdbx_seq_one_letter_code
_entity_poly.pdbx_strand_id
1 'polypeptide(L)'
;ALAHAQARDWPPAAVLVTGDLVQDDPAGYPHFRRLFGSLGVPVLCLPGNHDEPRAMRRELSGEPFRLDGHVDMGRWRIVLLDSCIPGAAGGALSAQGLAELDQALATADGRHCLVCLHHHPVAMSSRWLDRVGLTNAAEFLHTLDQHRNVRAVVWGHVHQAYDSLRKGVRLLATPSTCAQFLPNSDDFAVDRRPPAYRTLELRPDGSLLTEVVWVEQHCGGSSRSACSAA
;
A
#
# COMPACT_ATOMS: atom_id res chain seq x y z
N ALA A 1 1.25 -12.52 7.37
CA ALA A 1 0.89 -12.18 5.98
C ALA A 1 1.93 -12.73 4.99
N LEU A 2 3.24 -12.33 5.08
CA LEU A 2 4.26 -12.72 4.08
C LEU A 2 4.40 -14.24 3.92
N ALA A 3 4.61 -14.99 5.01
CA ALA A 3 4.72 -16.46 4.95
C ALA A 3 3.46 -17.13 4.38
N HIS A 4 2.28 -16.57 4.64
CA HIS A 4 1.03 -17.03 4.06
C HIS A 4 0.99 -16.81 2.54
N ALA A 5 1.41 -15.62 2.07
CA ALA A 5 1.49 -15.32 0.64
C ALA A 5 2.47 -16.25 -0.07
N GLN A 6 3.64 -16.52 0.53
CA GLN A 6 4.64 -17.46 -0.01
C GLN A 6 4.14 -18.90 -0.11
N ALA A 7 3.20 -19.31 0.74
CA ALA A 7 2.60 -20.65 0.71
C ALA A 7 1.45 -20.79 -0.31
N ARG A 8 0.97 -19.68 -0.90
CA ARG A 8 -0.15 -19.68 -1.87
C ARG A 8 0.35 -19.59 -3.31
N ASP A 9 0.52 -18.36 -3.78
CA ASP A 9 0.83 -18.06 -5.18
C ASP A 9 2.17 -17.32 -5.26
N TRP A 10 3.26 -18.03 -5.18
CA TRP A 10 4.63 -17.49 -5.18
C TRP A 10 5.49 -18.06 -6.31
N PRO A 11 6.40 -17.29 -6.94
CA PRO A 11 6.65 -15.86 -6.70
C PRO A 11 5.71 -14.94 -7.51
N PRO A 12 5.33 -13.76 -6.97
CA PRO A 12 4.68 -12.72 -7.76
C PRO A 12 5.69 -12.01 -8.66
N ALA A 13 5.19 -11.22 -9.62
CA ALA A 13 6.06 -10.36 -10.45
C ALA A 13 6.74 -9.25 -9.64
N ALA A 14 6.12 -8.76 -8.58
CA ALA A 14 6.68 -7.82 -7.60
C ALA A 14 5.86 -7.85 -6.30
N VAL A 15 6.47 -7.34 -5.21
CA VAL A 15 5.78 -7.03 -3.95
C VAL A 15 5.65 -5.52 -3.84
N LEU A 16 4.44 -5.00 -3.58
CA LEU A 16 4.17 -3.60 -3.33
C LEU A 16 3.91 -3.37 -1.83
N VAL A 17 4.66 -2.45 -1.23
CA VAL A 17 4.51 -2.06 0.18
C VAL A 17 4.11 -0.59 0.23
N THR A 18 2.87 -0.34 0.66
CA THR A 18 2.20 0.96 0.55
C THR A 18 2.41 1.88 1.75
N GLY A 19 3.58 1.82 2.38
CA GLY A 19 4.00 2.68 3.49
C GLY A 19 3.81 2.07 4.87
N ASP A 20 4.31 2.80 5.88
CA ASP A 20 4.37 2.38 7.29
C ASP A 20 5.13 1.05 7.46
N LEU A 21 6.36 1.01 6.90
CA LEU A 21 7.24 -0.14 7.00
C LEU A 21 7.72 -0.35 8.43
N VAL A 22 7.77 0.73 9.20
CA VAL A 22 8.12 0.78 10.63
C VAL A 22 7.09 1.63 11.37
N GLN A 23 7.12 1.58 12.70
CA GLN A 23 6.28 2.41 13.58
C GLN A 23 7.20 3.39 14.32
N ASP A 24 7.52 4.53 13.69
CA ASP A 24 8.32 5.64 14.24
C ASP A 24 9.75 5.25 14.71
N ASP A 25 10.21 4.02 14.44
CA ASP A 25 11.53 3.54 14.84
C ASP A 25 12.35 3.05 13.63
N PRO A 26 13.34 3.84 13.18
CA PRO A 26 14.20 3.47 12.05
C PRO A 26 15.01 2.17 12.27
N ALA A 27 15.15 1.68 13.50
CA ALA A 27 15.79 0.40 13.77
C ALA A 27 15.01 -0.81 13.18
N GLY A 28 13.76 -0.60 12.76
CA GLY A 28 12.96 -1.58 12.06
C GLY A 28 13.42 -1.86 10.62
N TYR A 29 14.03 -0.90 9.91
CA TYR A 29 14.41 -1.07 8.49
C TYR A 29 15.40 -2.21 8.22
N PRO A 30 16.44 -2.46 9.03
CA PRO A 30 17.28 -3.64 8.84
C PRO A 30 16.52 -4.97 8.94
N HIS A 31 15.47 -5.05 9.76
CA HIS A 31 14.59 -6.22 9.83
C HIS A 31 13.75 -6.35 8.56
N PHE A 32 13.16 -5.23 8.11
CA PHE A 32 12.44 -5.17 6.84
C PHE A 32 13.33 -5.61 5.67
N ARG A 33 14.55 -5.03 5.56
CA ARG A 33 15.53 -5.41 4.55
C ARG A 33 15.84 -6.90 4.55
N ARG A 34 16.05 -7.49 5.71
CA ARG A 34 16.33 -8.94 5.83
C ARG A 34 15.15 -9.79 5.35
N LEU A 35 13.92 -9.40 5.69
CA LEU A 35 12.73 -10.17 5.33
C LEU A 35 12.37 -10.03 3.85
N PHE A 36 12.40 -8.81 3.31
CA PHE A 36 11.94 -8.52 1.96
C PHE A 36 13.07 -8.60 0.92
N GLY A 37 14.31 -8.37 1.32
CA GLY A 37 15.49 -8.42 0.42
C GLY A 37 15.82 -9.82 -0.10
N SER A 38 15.33 -10.86 0.56
CA SER A 38 15.56 -12.27 0.18
C SER A 38 14.44 -12.90 -0.63
N LEU A 39 13.42 -12.12 -1.04
CA LEU A 39 12.22 -12.66 -1.70
C LEU A 39 12.46 -13.11 -3.15
N GLY A 40 13.55 -12.69 -3.79
CA GLY A 40 13.88 -13.03 -5.17
C GLY A 40 13.02 -12.30 -6.22
N VAL A 41 12.27 -11.29 -5.81
CA VAL A 41 11.41 -10.45 -6.67
C VAL A 41 11.59 -8.98 -6.32
N PRO A 42 11.33 -8.04 -7.25
CA PRO A 42 11.34 -6.61 -6.96
C PRO A 42 10.39 -6.26 -5.81
N VAL A 43 10.84 -5.36 -4.91
CA VAL A 43 10.06 -4.86 -3.78
C VAL A 43 9.87 -3.35 -3.96
N LEU A 44 8.66 -2.96 -4.30
CA LEU A 44 8.28 -1.58 -4.56
C LEU A 44 7.73 -0.99 -3.26
N CYS A 45 8.46 -0.06 -2.66
CA CYS A 45 8.08 0.54 -1.38
C CYS A 45 7.86 2.05 -1.55
N LEU A 46 6.90 2.58 -0.84
CA LEU A 46 6.75 4.02 -0.65
C LEU A 46 6.66 4.32 0.86
N PRO A 47 7.02 5.52 1.30
CA PRO A 47 6.94 5.86 2.72
C PRO A 47 5.50 6.10 3.15
N GLY A 48 5.19 5.80 4.42
CA GLY A 48 4.00 6.24 5.13
C GLY A 48 4.35 7.28 6.20
N ASN A 49 3.34 7.73 6.95
CA ASN A 49 3.53 8.78 7.95
C ASN A 49 4.32 8.33 9.20
N HIS A 50 4.46 7.02 9.40
CA HIS A 50 5.30 6.43 10.45
C HIS A 50 6.72 6.11 9.99
N ASP A 51 7.02 6.31 8.71
CA ASP A 51 8.35 6.10 8.16
C ASP A 51 9.24 7.35 8.31
N GLU A 52 10.56 7.13 8.42
CA GLU A 52 11.57 8.18 8.29
C GLU A 52 12.21 8.07 6.90
N PRO A 53 11.84 8.93 5.92
CA PRO A 53 12.21 8.74 4.52
C PRO A 53 13.72 8.72 4.26
N ARG A 54 14.53 9.45 5.04
CA ARG A 54 15.99 9.46 4.89
C ARG A 54 16.62 8.14 5.34
N ALA A 55 16.19 7.61 6.50
CA ALA A 55 16.65 6.31 6.99
C ALA A 55 16.17 5.19 6.06
N MET A 56 14.90 5.24 5.63
CA MET A 56 14.35 4.29 4.66
C MET A 56 15.19 4.23 3.38
N ARG A 57 15.50 5.40 2.75
CA ARG A 57 16.34 5.44 1.54
C ARG A 57 17.75 4.91 1.79
N ARG A 58 18.37 5.21 2.93
CA ARG A 58 19.70 4.71 3.29
C ARG A 58 19.71 3.19 3.45
N GLU A 59 18.74 2.65 4.18
CA GLU A 59 18.68 1.23 4.52
C GLU A 59 18.19 0.36 3.35
N LEU A 60 17.26 0.86 2.54
CA LEU A 60 16.65 0.12 1.45
C LEU A 60 17.18 0.53 0.07
N SER A 61 18.41 1.10 0.01
CA SER A 61 19.06 1.43 -1.26
C SER A 61 19.45 0.18 -2.07
N GLY A 62 19.26 0.25 -3.39
CA GLY A 62 19.64 -0.79 -4.35
C GLY A 62 18.66 -1.97 -4.40
N GLU A 63 18.97 -2.91 -5.31
CA GLU A 63 18.14 -4.10 -5.54
C GLU A 63 17.98 -4.94 -4.25
N PRO A 64 16.77 -5.52 -4.04
CA PRO A 64 15.61 -5.55 -4.95
C PRO A 64 14.63 -4.38 -4.73
N PHE A 65 15.00 -3.35 -3.95
CA PHE A 65 14.10 -2.27 -3.54
C PHE A 65 14.02 -1.14 -4.57
N ARG A 66 12.80 -0.61 -4.74
CA ARG A 66 12.49 0.63 -5.46
C ARG A 66 11.63 1.50 -4.55
N LEU A 67 12.03 2.76 -4.33
CA LEU A 67 11.42 3.63 -3.32
C LEU A 67 10.70 4.86 -3.92
N ASP A 68 10.89 5.12 -5.21
CA ASP A 68 10.32 6.30 -5.90
C ASP A 68 10.27 6.09 -7.41
N GLY A 69 9.71 7.09 -8.10
CA GLY A 69 9.60 7.11 -9.56
C GLY A 69 8.58 6.11 -10.09
N HIS A 70 8.95 5.37 -11.11
CA HIS A 70 8.07 4.35 -11.68
C HIS A 70 8.85 3.11 -12.13
N VAL A 71 8.13 2.00 -12.26
CA VAL A 71 8.66 0.73 -12.78
C VAL A 71 7.75 0.23 -13.89
N ASP A 72 8.33 -0.07 -15.04
CA ASP A 72 7.63 -0.69 -16.17
C ASP A 72 7.69 -2.22 -16.06
N MET A 73 6.52 -2.85 -16.07
CA MET A 73 6.33 -4.30 -15.99
C MET A 73 5.39 -4.75 -17.10
N GLY A 74 5.94 -5.20 -18.22
CA GLY A 74 5.18 -5.59 -19.40
C GLY A 74 4.33 -4.43 -19.93
N ARG A 75 3.01 -4.61 -19.93
CA ARG A 75 2.04 -3.59 -20.40
C ARG A 75 1.62 -2.60 -19.30
N TRP A 76 2.25 -2.63 -18.14
CA TRP A 76 1.90 -1.76 -17.02
C TRP A 76 3.09 -0.90 -16.58
N ARG A 77 2.77 0.32 -16.15
CA ARG A 77 3.64 1.23 -15.41
C ARG A 77 3.09 1.36 -13.99
N ILE A 78 3.93 1.08 -13.00
CA ILE A 78 3.61 1.26 -11.57
C ILE A 78 4.31 2.52 -11.13
N VAL A 79 3.55 3.54 -10.70
CA VAL A 79 4.05 4.84 -10.25
C VAL A 79 4.02 4.88 -8.73
N LEU A 80 5.13 5.23 -8.10
CA LEU A 80 5.30 5.32 -6.66
C LEU A 80 5.38 6.79 -6.24
N LEU A 81 4.45 7.24 -5.40
CA LEU A 81 4.35 8.64 -4.96
C LEU A 81 4.60 8.76 -3.45
N ASP A 82 5.51 9.64 -3.08
CA ASP A 82 5.68 10.06 -1.69
C ASP A 82 4.63 11.11 -1.35
N SER A 83 3.70 10.77 -0.47
CA SER A 83 2.64 11.65 0.02
C SER A 83 2.86 12.09 1.48
N CYS A 84 4.05 11.85 2.05
CA CYS A 84 4.33 12.17 3.44
C CYS A 84 4.62 13.64 3.64
N ILE A 85 4.09 14.20 4.72
CA ILE A 85 4.45 15.51 5.25
C ILE A 85 5.26 15.28 6.53
N PRO A 86 6.49 15.77 6.65
CA PRO A 86 7.29 15.56 7.85
C PRO A 86 6.57 16.00 9.13
N GLY A 87 6.44 15.08 10.09
CA GLY A 87 5.82 15.33 11.39
C GLY A 87 4.29 15.44 11.37
N ALA A 88 3.62 15.06 10.28
CA ALA A 88 2.16 15.05 10.18
C ALA A 88 1.63 13.64 9.91
N ALA A 89 0.45 13.32 10.47
CA ALA A 89 -0.24 12.07 10.19
C ALA A 89 -1.00 12.09 8.85
N GLY A 90 -1.35 13.28 8.33
CA GLY A 90 -1.96 13.46 7.03
C GLY A 90 -0.91 13.67 5.93
N GLY A 91 -1.30 13.53 4.68
CA GLY A 91 -0.42 13.63 3.54
C GLY A 91 -0.74 14.76 2.57
N ALA A 92 0.24 15.08 1.71
CA ALA A 92 0.08 15.90 0.51
C ALA A 92 1.12 15.50 -0.53
N LEU A 93 0.79 15.60 -1.80
CA LEU A 93 1.79 15.56 -2.86
C LEU A 93 2.39 16.97 -3.03
N SER A 94 3.71 17.04 -3.09
CA SER A 94 4.39 18.30 -3.44
C SER A 94 4.07 18.68 -4.90
N ALA A 95 4.28 19.96 -5.25
CA ALA A 95 4.17 20.40 -6.64
C ALA A 95 5.10 19.59 -7.57
N GLN A 96 6.29 19.24 -7.10
CA GLN A 96 7.23 18.35 -7.79
C GLN A 96 6.62 16.95 -7.98
N GLY A 97 6.04 16.35 -6.92
CA GLY A 97 5.42 15.02 -6.98
C GLY A 97 4.23 14.96 -7.93
N LEU A 98 3.41 16.03 -8.00
CA LEU A 98 2.33 16.15 -8.98
C LEU A 98 2.88 16.26 -10.42
N ALA A 99 3.94 17.02 -10.64
CA ALA A 99 4.58 17.14 -11.96
C ALA A 99 5.24 15.81 -12.39
N GLU A 100 5.88 15.10 -11.48
CA GLU A 100 6.45 13.77 -11.72
C GLU A 100 5.37 12.73 -12.05
N LEU A 101 4.23 12.78 -11.37
CA LEU A 101 3.06 11.96 -11.70
C LEU A 101 2.58 12.25 -13.12
N ASP A 102 2.32 13.50 -13.45
CA ASP A 102 1.86 13.92 -14.77
C ASP A 102 2.80 13.43 -15.87
N GLN A 103 4.11 13.66 -15.70
CA GLN A 103 5.14 13.20 -16.61
C GLN A 103 5.18 11.67 -16.72
N ALA A 104 5.10 10.94 -15.62
CA ALA A 104 5.11 9.49 -15.64
C ALA A 104 3.91 8.91 -16.39
N LEU A 105 2.73 9.53 -16.27
CA LEU A 105 1.53 9.12 -16.98
C LEU A 105 1.59 9.48 -18.46
N ALA A 106 2.10 10.68 -18.81
CA ALA A 106 2.22 11.13 -20.19
C ALA A 106 3.23 10.32 -21.01
N THR A 107 4.31 9.86 -20.38
CA THR A 107 5.40 9.11 -21.03
C THR A 107 5.25 7.59 -20.94
N ALA A 108 4.08 7.08 -20.61
CA ALA A 108 3.87 5.64 -20.37
C ALA A 108 3.88 4.76 -21.65
N ASP A 109 4.06 5.32 -22.83
CA ASP A 109 4.20 4.62 -24.13
C ASP A 109 3.13 3.54 -24.38
N GLY A 110 1.87 3.91 -24.16
CA GLY A 110 0.72 3.02 -24.33
C GLY A 110 0.57 1.94 -23.25
N ARG A 111 1.32 2.03 -22.16
CA ARG A 111 1.12 1.18 -20.99
C ARG A 111 -0.07 1.66 -20.15
N HIS A 112 -0.70 0.72 -19.48
CA HIS A 112 -1.67 0.98 -18.42
C HIS A 112 -0.93 1.40 -17.16
N CYS A 113 -1.50 2.33 -16.38
CA CYS A 113 -0.85 2.84 -15.19
C CYS A 113 -1.59 2.43 -13.91
N LEU A 114 -0.81 1.94 -12.93
CA LEU A 114 -1.18 1.77 -11.54
C LEU A 114 -0.45 2.84 -10.73
N VAL A 115 -1.20 3.69 -10.03
CA VAL A 115 -0.63 4.76 -9.19
C VAL A 115 -0.71 4.35 -7.72
N CYS A 116 0.39 4.46 -7.01
CA CYS A 116 0.52 4.02 -5.62
C CYS A 116 0.95 5.19 -4.74
N LEU A 117 0.26 5.39 -3.62
CA LEU A 117 0.58 6.37 -2.59
C LEU A 117 0.20 5.82 -1.23
N HIS A 118 0.62 6.48 -0.13
CA HIS A 118 0.25 6.03 1.21
C HIS A 118 -1.11 6.55 1.65
N HIS A 119 -1.32 7.87 1.58
CA HIS A 119 -2.53 8.52 2.10
C HIS A 119 -3.71 8.40 1.12
N HIS A 120 -4.89 8.13 1.66
CA HIS A 120 -6.12 7.94 0.89
C HIS A 120 -6.60 9.25 0.22
N PRO A 121 -6.94 9.22 -1.07
CA PRO A 121 -7.37 10.39 -1.82
C PRO A 121 -8.89 10.60 -1.86
N VAL A 122 -9.65 9.79 -1.14
CA VAL A 122 -11.13 9.85 -1.06
C VAL A 122 -11.58 9.60 0.37
N ALA A 123 -12.74 10.14 0.75
CA ALA A 123 -13.29 9.93 2.08
C ALA A 123 -13.54 8.44 2.37
N MET A 124 -13.22 8.01 3.58
CA MET A 124 -13.39 6.66 4.09
C MET A 124 -14.64 6.51 4.97
N SER A 125 -15.49 7.53 5.04
CA SER A 125 -16.67 7.58 5.91
C SER A 125 -16.31 7.41 7.39
N SER A 126 -15.17 7.93 7.80
CA SER A 126 -14.58 7.83 9.12
C SER A 126 -13.94 9.17 9.46
N ARG A 127 -14.59 9.98 10.30
CA ARG A 127 -14.18 11.38 10.56
C ARG A 127 -12.72 11.53 11.00
N TRP A 128 -12.23 10.63 11.84
CA TRP A 128 -10.84 10.69 12.29
C TRP A 128 -9.85 10.35 11.15
N LEU A 129 -10.17 9.35 10.31
CA LEU A 129 -9.35 9.00 9.12
C LEU A 129 -9.40 10.11 8.07
N ASP A 130 -10.59 10.65 7.79
CA ASP A 130 -10.78 11.67 6.75
C ASP A 130 -10.02 12.99 7.06
N ARG A 131 -9.61 13.20 8.33
CA ARG A 131 -8.74 14.32 8.74
C ARG A 131 -7.27 14.10 8.42
N VAL A 132 -6.86 12.88 8.19
CA VAL A 132 -5.46 12.49 7.96
C VAL A 132 -5.25 11.87 6.56
N GLY A 133 -6.17 12.11 5.64
CA GLY A 133 -6.05 11.73 4.24
C GLY A 133 -5.10 12.62 3.43
N LEU A 134 -5.16 12.50 2.13
CA LEU A 134 -4.42 13.33 1.19
C LEU A 134 -5.06 14.73 1.12
N THR A 135 -4.41 15.77 1.66
CA THR A 135 -4.98 17.13 1.79
C THR A 135 -5.24 17.79 0.43
N ASN A 136 -4.40 17.55 -0.57
CA ASN A 136 -4.57 18.02 -1.93
C ASN A 136 -5.09 16.93 -2.90
N ALA A 137 -6.01 16.11 -2.39
CA ALA A 137 -6.63 15.03 -3.17
C ALA A 137 -7.32 15.53 -4.45
N ALA A 138 -7.89 16.76 -4.43
CA ALA A 138 -8.53 17.35 -5.61
C ALA A 138 -7.53 17.56 -6.76
N GLU A 139 -6.33 18.06 -6.47
CA GLU A 139 -5.27 18.28 -7.45
C GLU A 139 -4.75 16.94 -7.99
N PHE A 140 -4.50 15.97 -7.10
CA PHE A 140 -4.12 14.62 -7.47
C PHE A 140 -5.14 13.97 -8.42
N LEU A 141 -6.41 13.98 -8.05
CA LEU A 141 -7.49 13.39 -8.86
C LEU A 141 -7.69 14.15 -10.18
N HIS A 142 -7.47 15.48 -10.19
CA HIS A 142 -7.49 16.26 -11.42
C HIS A 142 -6.37 15.83 -12.37
N THR A 143 -5.14 15.64 -11.88
CA THR A 143 -4.03 15.14 -12.68
C THR A 143 -4.37 13.78 -13.29
N LEU A 144 -4.90 12.83 -12.50
CA LEU A 144 -5.31 11.52 -13.02
C LEU A 144 -6.37 11.63 -14.15
N ASP A 145 -7.31 12.57 -14.02
CA ASP A 145 -8.40 12.77 -14.98
C ASP A 145 -7.92 13.23 -16.36
N GLN A 146 -6.71 13.77 -16.47
CA GLN A 146 -6.10 14.14 -17.76
C GLN A 146 -5.55 12.93 -18.53
N HIS A 147 -5.41 11.77 -17.88
CA HIS A 147 -4.74 10.60 -18.43
C HIS A 147 -5.66 9.38 -18.54
N ARG A 148 -5.93 8.94 -19.78
CA ARG A 148 -6.81 7.78 -20.05
C ARG A 148 -6.16 6.42 -19.79
N ASN A 149 -4.86 6.37 -19.56
CA ASN A 149 -4.10 5.15 -19.29
C ASN A 149 -4.09 4.75 -17.83
N VAL A 150 -4.56 5.58 -16.91
CA VAL A 150 -4.70 5.23 -15.48
C VAL A 150 -5.83 4.21 -15.34
N ARG A 151 -5.54 3.06 -14.72
CA ARG A 151 -6.51 1.98 -14.48
C ARG A 151 -6.86 1.84 -13.01
N ALA A 152 -5.89 2.07 -12.12
CA ALA A 152 -6.14 1.95 -10.69
C ALA A 152 -5.24 2.87 -9.88
N VAL A 153 -5.72 3.19 -8.67
CA VAL A 153 -4.95 3.80 -7.56
C VAL A 153 -4.98 2.84 -6.40
N VAL A 154 -3.83 2.62 -5.75
CA VAL A 154 -3.70 1.77 -4.56
C VAL A 154 -3.06 2.56 -3.44
N TRP A 155 -3.61 2.43 -2.23
CA TRP A 155 -3.06 3.09 -1.04
C TRP A 155 -3.10 2.21 0.21
N GLY A 156 -2.32 2.60 1.23
CA GLY A 156 -2.27 2.01 2.56
C GLY A 156 -3.02 2.83 3.60
N HIS A 157 -2.37 3.15 4.72
CA HIS A 157 -2.77 4.10 5.76
C HIS A 157 -4.07 3.78 6.51
N VAL A 158 -5.13 3.45 5.81
CA VAL A 158 -6.49 3.31 6.38
C VAL A 158 -6.72 1.97 7.08
N HIS A 159 -5.82 1.00 6.91
CA HIS A 159 -5.96 -0.35 7.46
C HIS A 159 -7.34 -0.98 7.20
N GLN A 160 -7.89 -0.74 6.02
CA GLN A 160 -9.21 -1.23 5.61
C GLN A 160 -9.16 -1.76 4.19
N ALA A 161 -10.01 -2.73 3.89
CA ALA A 161 -10.30 -3.12 2.52
C ALA A 161 -11.29 -2.12 1.93
N TYR A 162 -10.89 -1.44 0.88
CA TYR A 162 -11.75 -0.53 0.11
C TYR A 162 -11.64 -0.83 -1.38
N ASP A 163 -12.73 -0.69 -2.09
CA ASP A 163 -12.81 -0.93 -3.52
C ASP A 163 -13.96 -0.13 -4.11
N SER A 164 -13.65 0.80 -4.98
CA SER A 164 -14.64 1.61 -5.69
C SER A 164 -14.17 1.98 -7.09
N LEU A 165 -15.06 2.55 -7.87
CA LEU A 165 -14.77 3.01 -9.23
C LEU A 165 -15.08 4.51 -9.34
N ARG A 166 -14.09 5.28 -9.82
CA ARG A 166 -14.24 6.70 -10.12
C ARG A 166 -13.81 6.98 -11.55
N LYS A 167 -14.74 7.42 -12.40
CA LYS A 167 -14.48 7.75 -13.82
C LYS A 167 -13.69 6.65 -14.60
N GLY A 168 -13.97 5.39 -14.30
CA GLY A 168 -13.29 4.25 -14.91
C GLY A 168 -11.95 3.87 -14.25
N VAL A 169 -11.46 4.63 -13.27
CA VAL A 169 -10.28 4.30 -12.46
C VAL A 169 -10.71 3.57 -11.20
N ARG A 170 -10.13 2.40 -10.94
CA ARG A 170 -10.40 1.63 -9.73
C ARG A 170 -9.63 2.20 -8.55
N LEU A 171 -10.29 2.43 -7.43
CA LEU A 171 -9.73 3.01 -6.22
C LEU A 171 -9.68 1.93 -5.14
N LEU A 172 -8.47 1.57 -4.68
CA LEU A 172 -8.23 0.40 -3.84
C LEU A 172 -7.44 0.76 -2.59
N ALA A 173 -8.02 0.54 -1.40
CA ALA A 173 -7.21 0.50 -0.18
C ALA A 173 -6.77 -0.92 0.15
N THR A 174 -5.57 -1.03 0.69
CA THR A 174 -5.01 -2.29 1.18
C THR A 174 -5.17 -2.36 2.70
N PRO A 175 -5.72 -3.47 3.24
CA PRO A 175 -5.72 -3.68 4.69
C PRO A 175 -4.29 -3.88 5.22
N SER A 176 -4.13 -3.68 6.52
CA SER A 176 -2.85 -3.84 7.20
C SER A 176 -2.43 -5.30 7.33
N THR A 177 -1.13 -5.55 7.29
CA THR A 177 -0.54 -6.85 7.65
C THR A 177 -0.39 -7.04 9.16
N CYS A 178 -0.87 -6.08 9.96
CA CYS A 178 -0.87 -6.07 11.43
C CYS A 178 -2.29 -5.99 11.98
N ALA A 179 -2.79 -4.79 12.29
CA ALA A 179 -4.12 -4.55 12.86
C ALA A 179 -4.99 -3.78 11.88
N GLN A 180 -6.30 -3.97 11.93
CA GLN A 180 -7.26 -3.25 11.10
C GLN A 180 -7.94 -2.13 11.89
N PHE A 181 -8.35 -1.06 11.19
CA PHE A 181 -9.20 -0.03 11.76
C PHE A 181 -10.67 -0.30 11.43
N LEU A 182 -11.55 -0.01 12.40
CA LEU A 182 -12.98 -0.24 12.25
C LEU A 182 -13.56 0.69 11.19
N PRO A 183 -14.16 0.16 10.09
CA PRO A 183 -14.79 1.00 9.07
C PRO A 183 -16.00 1.78 9.61
N ASN A 184 -16.23 2.95 9.02
CA ASN A 184 -17.36 3.83 9.35
C ASN A 184 -17.39 4.28 10.82
N SER A 185 -16.25 4.30 11.49
CA SER A 185 -16.12 4.79 12.86
C SER A 185 -15.67 6.26 12.85
N ASP A 186 -16.39 7.12 13.53
CA ASP A 186 -16.04 8.54 13.64
C ASP A 186 -14.82 8.79 14.53
N ASP A 187 -14.59 7.91 15.49
CA ASP A 187 -13.43 7.89 16.38
C ASP A 187 -12.54 6.69 16.07
N PHE A 188 -11.27 6.79 16.50
CA PHE A 188 -10.33 5.67 16.36
C PHE A 188 -10.88 4.41 17.05
N ALA A 189 -10.96 3.33 16.30
CA ALA A 189 -11.33 2.02 16.81
C ALA A 189 -10.64 0.92 16.00
N VAL A 190 -10.23 -0.14 16.70
CA VAL A 190 -9.61 -1.33 16.09
C VAL A 190 -10.67 -2.33 15.69
N ASP A 191 -10.57 -2.85 14.48
CA ASP A 191 -11.40 -3.95 13.98
C ASP A 191 -10.82 -5.31 14.45
N ARG A 192 -11.69 -6.29 14.62
CA ARG A 192 -11.31 -7.66 15.01
C ARG A 192 -10.84 -8.53 13.83
N ARG A 193 -10.93 -8.04 12.60
CA ARG A 193 -10.44 -8.77 11.42
C ARG A 193 -8.94 -9.03 11.52
N PRO A 194 -8.48 -10.21 11.06
CA PRO A 194 -7.07 -10.56 11.13
C PRO A 194 -6.20 -9.70 10.20
N PRO A 195 -4.86 -9.82 10.29
CA PRO A 195 -3.95 -9.30 9.28
C PRO A 195 -4.35 -9.74 7.87
N ALA A 196 -4.10 -8.89 6.88
CA ALA A 196 -4.42 -9.23 5.50
C ALA A 196 -3.41 -8.65 4.52
N TYR A 197 -3.51 -9.04 3.27
CA TYR A 197 -2.83 -8.43 2.14
C TYR A 197 -3.76 -8.43 0.91
N ARG A 198 -3.41 -7.67 -0.10
CA ARG A 198 -4.15 -7.62 -1.37
C ARG A 198 -3.32 -8.23 -2.49
N THR A 199 -3.93 -9.05 -3.32
CA THR A 199 -3.35 -9.49 -4.59
C THR A 199 -3.87 -8.61 -5.73
N LEU A 200 -3.01 -8.36 -6.71
CA LEU A 200 -3.33 -7.63 -7.93
C LEU A 200 -2.86 -8.45 -9.14
N GLU A 201 -3.77 -8.83 -10.01
CA GLU A 201 -3.45 -9.40 -11.33
C GLU A 201 -3.63 -8.30 -12.38
N LEU A 202 -2.53 -7.79 -12.91
CA LEU A 202 -2.46 -6.73 -13.90
C LEU A 202 -2.42 -7.34 -15.30
N ARG A 203 -3.54 -7.35 -16.02
CA ARG A 203 -3.66 -8.02 -17.32
C ARG A 203 -3.16 -7.13 -18.47
N PRO A 204 -2.66 -7.73 -19.56
CA PRO A 204 -2.14 -6.97 -20.70
C PRO A 204 -3.16 -6.04 -21.39
N ASP A 205 -4.45 -6.33 -21.27
CA ASP A 205 -5.56 -5.53 -21.81
C ASP A 205 -5.92 -4.31 -20.94
N GLY A 206 -5.27 -4.15 -19.77
CA GLY A 206 -5.53 -3.07 -18.82
C GLY A 206 -6.63 -3.40 -17.81
N SER A 207 -7.23 -4.58 -17.87
CA SER A 207 -8.09 -5.06 -16.81
C SER A 207 -7.27 -5.46 -15.57
N LEU A 208 -7.88 -5.35 -14.39
CA LEU A 208 -7.27 -5.68 -13.11
C LEU A 208 -8.21 -6.56 -12.31
N LEU A 209 -7.69 -7.72 -11.85
CA LEU A 209 -8.35 -8.51 -10.82
C LEU A 209 -7.65 -8.30 -9.49
N THR A 210 -8.40 -8.33 -8.41
CA THR A 210 -7.86 -8.15 -7.07
C THR A 210 -8.67 -8.92 -6.05
N GLU A 211 -7.98 -9.43 -5.04
CA GLU A 211 -8.55 -10.13 -3.89
C GLU A 211 -7.90 -9.59 -2.62
N VAL A 212 -8.67 -9.43 -1.55
CA VAL A 212 -8.15 -9.24 -0.18
C VAL A 212 -8.09 -10.60 0.49
N VAL A 213 -6.89 -10.99 0.88
CA VAL A 213 -6.61 -12.27 1.53
C VAL A 213 -6.41 -12.04 3.03
N TRP A 214 -7.38 -12.47 3.82
CA TRP A 214 -7.33 -12.43 5.28
C TRP A 214 -6.51 -13.61 5.81
N VAL A 215 -5.54 -13.34 6.68
CA VAL A 215 -4.65 -14.35 7.25
C VAL A 215 -5.18 -14.79 8.60
N GLU A 216 -6.02 -15.82 8.62
CA GLU A 216 -6.52 -16.38 9.86
C GLU A 216 -5.37 -16.90 10.71
N GLN A 217 -5.29 -16.46 11.97
CA GLN A 217 -4.40 -17.07 12.93
C GLN A 217 -5.00 -18.42 13.31
N HIS A 218 -4.39 -19.49 12.88
CA HIS A 218 -4.66 -20.79 13.49
C HIS A 218 -4.19 -20.70 14.94
N CYS A 219 -5.12 -20.50 15.87
CA CYS A 219 -4.86 -20.77 17.28
C CYS A 219 -4.50 -22.24 17.37
N GLY A 220 -3.21 -22.56 17.36
CA GLY A 220 -2.72 -23.91 17.61
C GLY A 220 -3.34 -24.36 18.91
N GLY A 221 -4.15 -25.42 18.87
CA GLY A 221 -4.85 -25.96 20.01
C GLY A 221 -3.86 -26.33 21.11
N SER A 222 -3.72 -25.46 22.08
CA SER A 222 -3.16 -25.80 23.37
C SER A 222 -4.15 -26.77 24.02
N SER A 223 -3.85 -28.06 23.98
CA SER A 223 -4.51 -29.10 24.75
C SER A 223 -4.66 -28.62 26.20
N ARG A 224 -5.89 -28.31 26.61
CA ARG A 224 -6.22 -28.17 28.02
C ARG A 224 -6.00 -29.51 28.67
N SER A 225 -4.81 -29.71 29.27
CA SER A 225 -4.60 -30.77 30.25
C SER A 225 -5.57 -30.50 31.41
N ALA A 226 -6.58 -31.34 31.54
CA ALA A 226 -7.48 -31.37 32.68
C ALA A 226 -6.64 -31.70 33.91
N CYS A 227 -6.40 -30.72 34.77
CA CYS A 227 -5.93 -30.97 36.12
C CYS A 227 -7.15 -31.34 36.95
N SER A 228 -7.34 -32.64 37.15
CA SER A 228 -8.32 -33.25 38.07
C SER A 228 -7.86 -32.89 39.50
N ALA A 229 -8.73 -32.25 40.23
CA ALA A 229 -8.56 -32.01 41.67
C ALA A 229 -8.75 -33.34 42.43
N ALA A 230 -7.84 -33.59 43.35
CA ALA A 230 -8.05 -34.39 44.54
C ALA A 230 -7.80 -33.51 45.78
#